data_79cdda970b021ea03b8d0448ce4ea96a
#
_entry.id   79cdda970b021ea03b8d0448ce4ea96a
#
_cell.length_a   1.000
_cell.length_b   1.000
_cell.length_c   1.000
_cell.angle_alpha   90.00
_cell.angle_beta   90.00
_cell.angle_gamma   90.00
#
_symmetry.space_group_name_H-M   'P 1'
#
loop_
_entity.id
_entity.type
_entity.pdbx_description
1 polymer ?
#
loop_
_entity_poly.entity_id
_entity_poly.type
_entity_poly.pdbx_seq_one_letter_code
_entity_poly.pdbx_strand_id
1 'polypeptide(L)'
;MDTSIKQKQPTFDYHQLLLSWFSPSFPIGSFNFSHGLEAAIEYEFVYDKISLEEWIKHLIVNGTGKTDSILVANAYNGEEVNELAFALCSSKERWIETSNLGKAFCKNIRENWGYKIDTDLAYPIAIGKAGSYFKIPLEKLLIAFIQSFVSNLINVGIKHIPLGQSYGQKILINLLPVIEKQANINKSAQINNLGSSAFLSDLSSMYHETLNNRIYQT
;
A
#
# COMPACT_ATOMS: atom_id res chain seq x y z
N MET A 1 -10.71 -3.41 48.30
CA MET A 1 -9.45 -3.85 47.65
C MET A 1 -9.73 -4.04 46.19
N ASP A 2 -9.44 -2.99 45.41
CA ASP A 2 -9.66 -3.02 43.94
C ASP A 2 -8.37 -3.52 43.30
N THR A 3 -8.34 -4.80 42.97
CA THR A 3 -7.26 -5.43 42.21
C THR A 3 -7.56 -5.33 40.73
N SER A 4 -7.48 -4.11 40.20
CA SER A 4 -7.43 -3.93 38.75
C SER A 4 -6.13 -4.51 38.22
N ILE A 5 -6.18 -5.76 37.76
CA ILE A 5 -5.12 -6.41 37.01
C ILE A 5 -4.97 -5.60 35.72
N LYS A 6 -3.99 -4.68 35.70
CA LYS A 6 -3.53 -4.04 34.44
C LYS A 6 -3.06 -5.18 33.55
N GLN A 7 -3.88 -5.63 32.61
CA GLN A 7 -3.45 -6.52 31.56
C GLN A 7 -2.28 -5.86 30.86
N LYS A 8 -1.10 -6.46 31.02
CA LYS A 8 0.12 -6.06 30.31
C LYS A 8 -0.19 -6.19 28.82
N GLN A 9 -0.16 -5.09 28.08
CA GLN A 9 -0.31 -5.17 26.63
C GLN A 9 0.75 -6.13 26.09
N PRO A 10 0.38 -7.07 25.20
CA PRO A 10 1.36 -7.97 24.61
C PRO A 10 2.40 -7.14 23.85
N THR A 11 3.67 -7.31 24.21
CA THR A 11 4.79 -6.72 23.49
C THR A 11 5.09 -7.61 22.28
N PHE A 12 4.76 -7.15 21.10
CA PHE A 12 5.09 -7.84 19.85
C PHE A 12 6.45 -7.37 19.34
N ASP A 13 7.24 -8.29 18.79
CA ASP A 13 8.40 -7.93 17.99
C ASP A 13 7.95 -7.30 16.68
N TYR A 14 8.51 -6.15 16.32
CA TYR A 14 8.06 -5.40 15.14
C TYR A 14 8.30 -6.18 13.83
N HIS A 15 9.28 -7.07 13.76
CA HIS A 15 9.47 -7.92 12.59
C HIS A 15 8.30 -8.89 12.41
N GLN A 16 7.80 -9.47 13.52
CA GLN A 16 6.63 -10.33 13.46
C GLN A 16 5.36 -9.55 13.03
N LEU A 17 5.21 -8.30 13.48
CA LEU A 17 4.13 -7.43 13.04
C LEU A 17 4.20 -7.18 11.52
N LEU A 18 5.37 -6.78 11.01
CA LEU A 18 5.57 -6.51 9.59
C LEU A 18 5.34 -7.76 8.73
N LEU A 19 5.89 -8.91 9.14
CA LEU A 19 5.68 -10.19 8.45
C LEU A 19 4.20 -10.60 8.44
N SER A 20 3.45 -10.29 9.50
CA SER A 20 2.03 -10.60 9.58
C SER A 20 1.18 -9.65 8.71
N TRP A 21 1.35 -8.33 8.90
CA TRP A 21 0.49 -7.33 8.26
C TRP A 21 0.67 -7.23 6.75
N PHE A 22 1.89 -7.46 6.27
CA PHE A 22 2.23 -7.41 4.84
C PHE A 22 2.33 -8.79 4.20
N SER A 23 1.90 -9.84 4.92
CA SER A 23 1.74 -11.17 4.35
C SER A 23 0.55 -11.22 3.39
N PRO A 24 0.64 -11.97 2.28
CA PRO A 24 -0.51 -12.25 1.42
C PRO A 24 -1.69 -12.91 2.13
N SER A 25 -1.46 -13.55 3.28
CA SER A 25 -2.50 -14.17 4.12
C SER A 25 -3.18 -13.19 5.08
N PHE A 26 -2.69 -11.95 5.22
CA PHE A 26 -3.37 -10.98 6.06
C PHE A 26 -4.73 -10.59 5.43
N PRO A 27 -5.84 -10.67 6.18
CA PRO A 27 -7.17 -10.69 5.59
C PRO A 27 -7.70 -9.28 5.26
N ILE A 28 -7.00 -8.56 4.39
CA ILE A 28 -7.44 -7.27 3.84
C ILE A 28 -7.87 -7.36 2.36
N GLY A 29 -7.59 -8.48 1.69
CA GLY A 29 -7.98 -8.71 0.31
C GLY A 29 -7.18 -7.91 -0.72
N SER A 30 -5.96 -7.47 -0.41
CA SER A 30 -5.11 -6.65 -1.31
C SER A 30 -4.85 -7.29 -2.67
N PHE A 31 -4.88 -8.63 -2.75
CA PHE A 31 -4.71 -9.38 -4.00
C PHE A 31 -5.86 -9.22 -4.99
N ASN A 32 -6.99 -8.62 -4.58
CA ASN A 32 -8.13 -8.34 -5.45
C ASN A 32 -8.01 -7.02 -6.21
N PHE A 33 -6.96 -6.26 -5.98
CA PHE A 33 -6.78 -4.92 -6.52
C PHE A 33 -5.55 -4.87 -7.44
N SER A 34 -5.76 -4.38 -8.68
CA SER A 34 -4.68 -4.23 -9.67
C SER A 34 -4.06 -2.83 -9.66
N HIS A 35 -4.70 -1.87 -8.99
CA HIS A 35 -4.26 -0.48 -8.99
C HIS A 35 -4.20 0.13 -10.41
N GLY A 36 -5.18 -0.21 -11.25
CA GLY A 36 -5.25 0.19 -12.65
C GLY A 36 -4.28 -0.54 -13.59
N LEU A 37 -3.42 -1.43 -13.08
CA LEU A 37 -2.43 -2.16 -13.90
C LEU A 37 -3.10 -3.12 -14.88
N GLU A 38 -4.24 -3.73 -14.54
CA GLU A 38 -5.02 -4.57 -15.47
C GLU A 38 -5.42 -3.77 -16.71
N ALA A 39 -5.95 -2.55 -16.54
CA ALA A 39 -6.26 -1.67 -17.66
C ALA A 39 -4.99 -1.21 -18.41
N ALA A 40 -3.91 -0.91 -17.70
CA ALA A 40 -2.65 -0.52 -18.33
C ALA A 40 -2.10 -1.62 -19.25
N ILE A 41 -2.32 -2.89 -18.90
CA ILE A 41 -1.93 -4.03 -19.73
C ILE A 41 -2.90 -4.19 -20.91
N GLU A 42 -4.20 -4.08 -20.67
CA GLU A 42 -5.22 -4.18 -21.74
C GLU A 42 -5.03 -3.11 -22.82
N TYR A 43 -4.65 -1.90 -22.43
CA TYR A 43 -4.36 -0.80 -23.36
C TYR A 43 -2.90 -0.75 -23.83
N GLU A 44 -2.13 -1.81 -23.60
CA GLU A 44 -0.75 -1.96 -24.07
C GLU A 44 0.23 -0.87 -23.56
N PHE A 45 -0.07 -0.19 -22.46
CA PHE A 45 0.89 0.68 -21.78
C PHE A 45 1.95 -0.14 -21.05
N VAL A 46 1.59 -1.36 -20.63
CA VAL A 46 2.46 -2.35 -20.00
C VAL A 46 2.26 -3.68 -20.74
N TYR A 47 3.29 -4.18 -21.39
CA TYR A 47 3.16 -5.34 -22.28
C TYR A 47 4.29 -6.39 -22.16
N ASP A 48 5.37 -6.04 -21.43
CA ASP A 48 6.50 -6.93 -21.19
C ASP A 48 7.14 -6.69 -19.81
N LYS A 49 8.23 -7.44 -19.53
CA LYS A 49 8.94 -7.35 -18.27
C LYS A 49 9.58 -5.98 -18.03
N ILE A 50 10.04 -5.30 -19.08
CA ILE A 50 10.74 -4.01 -18.98
C ILE A 50 9.73 -2.93 -18.68
N SER A 51 8.65 -2.87 -19.45
CA SER A 51 7.56 -1.91 -19.24
C SER A 51 6.89 -2.10 -17.87
N LEU A 52 6.75 -3.34 -17.38
CA LEU A 52 6.24 -3.62 -16.04
C LEU A 52 7.16 -3.10 -14.94
N GLU A 53 8.48 -3.34 -15.06
CA GLU A 53 9.46 -2.87 -14.06
C GLU A 53 9.49 -1.33 -14.03
N GLU A 54 9.54 -0.66 -15.19
CA GLU A 54 9.53 0.80 -15.27
C GLU A 54 8.21 1.40 -14.77
N TRP A 55 7.06 0.76 -15.06
CA TRP A 55 5.77 1.16 -14.51
C TRP A 55 5.76 1.16 -12.98
N ILE A 56 6.15 0.04 -12.38
CA ILE A 56 6.20 -0.10 -10.92
C ILE A 56 7.18 0.88 -10.31
N LYS A 57 8.37 1.04 -10.90
CA LYS A 57 9.37 2.00 -10.46
C LYS A 57 8.83 3.43 -10.51
N HIS A 58 8.12 3.79 -11.57
CA HIS A 58 7.50 5.11 -11.69
C HIS A 58 6.45 5.35 -10.59
N LEU A 59 5.63 4.35 -10.25
CA LEU A 59 4.67 4.43 -9.16
C LEU A 59 5.33 4.61 -7.79
N ILE A 60 6.47 3.95 -7.54
CA ILE A 60 7.22 4.11 -6.29
C ILE A 60 7.73 5.55 -6.14
N VAL A 61 8.26 6.14 -7.22
CA VAL A 61 8.99 7.41 -7.15
C VAL A 61 8.08 8.62 -7.37
N ASN A 62 7.09 8.51 -8.24
CA ASN A 62 6.30 9.63 -8.73
C ASN A 62 4.78 9.46 -8.57
N GLY A 63 4.31 8.28 -8.21
CA GLY A 63 2.90 7.95 -8.12
C GLY A 63 2.42 7.62 -6.72
N THR A 64 1.50 6.68 -6.65
CA THR A 64 0.82 6.27 -5.42
C THR A 64 1.78 5.70 -4.39
N GLY A 65 2.81 4.96 -4.80
CA GLY A 65 3.81 4.44 -3.86
C GLY A 65 4.49 5.56 -3.06
N LYS A 66 4.81 6.70 -3.71
CA LYS A 66 5.32 7.91 -3.05
C LYS A 66 4.24 8.54 -2.16
N THR A 67 3.07 8.82 -2.73
CA THR A 67 2.01 9.57 -2.03
C THR A 67 1.52 8.82 -0.81
N ASP A 68 1.20 7.55 -0.94
CA ASP A 68 0.69 6.73 0.17
C ASP A 68 1.76 6.55 1.26
N SER A 69 3.03 6.36 0.92
CA SER A 69 4.08 6.26 1.93
C SER A 69 4.35 7.57 2.68
N ILE A 70 4.17 8.73 2.05
CA ILE A 70 4.18 10.03 2.73
C ILE A 70 2.99 10.14 3.68
N LEU A 71 1.81 9.70 3.27
CA LEU A 71 0.63 9.66 4.12
C LEU A 71 0.82 8.72 5.33
N VAL A 72 1.43 7.54 5.13
CA VAL A 72 1.83 6.64 6.24
C VAL A 72 2.73 7.37 7.24
N ALA A 73 3.76 8.07 6.75
CA ALA A 73 4.72 8.76 7.61
C ALA A 73 4.06 9.90 8.41
N ASN A 74 3.20 10.69 7.79
CA ASN A 74 2.50 11.80 8.46
C ASN A 74 1.49 11.26 9.49
N ALA A 75 0.69 10.24 9.16
CA ALA A 75 -0.23 9.60 10.10
C ALA A 75 0.50 8.92 11.26
N TYR A 76 1.68 8.33 11.02
CA TYR A 76 2.55 7.76 12.05
C TYR A 76 3.00 8.83 13.04
N ASN A 77 3.31 10.03 12.57
CA ASN A 77 3.75 11.19 13.38
C ASN A 77 2.59 11.91 14.06
N GLY A 78 1.34 11.48 13.86
CA GLY A 78 0.17 12.04 14.53
C GLY A 78 -0.58 13.12 13.74
N GLU A 79 -0.21 13.35 12.47
CA GLU A 79 -0.93 14.30 11.61
C GLU A 79 -2.30 13.75 11.21
N GLU A 80 -3.33 14.60 11.23
CA GLU A 80 -4.70 14.25 10.83
C GLU A 80 -4.89 14.46 9.32
N VAL A 81 -4.47 13.47 8.54
CA VAL A 81 -4.42 13.53 7.07
C VAL A 81 -5.40 12.57 6.38
N ASN A 82 -6.41 12.05 7.11
CA ASN A 82 -7.34 11.07 6.56
C ASN A 82 -8.21 11.63 5.42
N GLU A 83 -8.81 12.80 5.62
CA GLU A 83 -9.62 13.45 4.58
C GLU A 83 -8.77 13.79 3.35
N LEU A 84 -7.54 14.24 3.57
CA LEU A 84 -6.60 14.50 2.49
C LEU A 84 -6.24 13.22 1.70
N ALA A 85 -6.07 12.09 2.39
CA ALA A 85 -5.82 10.81 1.72
C ALA A 85 -6.95 10.42 0.77
N PHE A 86 -8.21 10.62 1.18
CA PHE A 86 -9.37 10.38 0.31
C PHE A 86 -9.48 11.41 -0.83
N ALA A 87 -9.19 12.68 -0.55
CA ALA A 87 -9.24 13.75 -1.55
C ALA A 87 -8.18 13.61 -2.65
N LEU A 88 -7.05 12.95 -2.36
CA LEU A 88 -5.98 12.68 -3.31
C LEU A 88 -6.23 11.45 -4.20
N CYS A 89 -7.33 10.73 -4.02
CA CYS A 89 -7.67 9.61 -4.89
C CYS A 89 -8.00 10.11 -6.29
N SER A 90 -7.22 9.69 -7.28
CA SER A 90 -7.33 10.13 -8.67
C SER A 90 -8.54 9.54 -9.42
N SER A 91 -9.15 8.48 -8.88
CA SER A 91 -10.29 7.78 -9.46
C SER A 91 -11.22 7.24 -8.37
N LYS A 92 -12.46 6.91 -8.76
CA LYS A 92 -13.41 6.22 -7.89
C LYS A 92 -12.85 4.87 -7.40
N GLU A 93 -12.16 4.14 -8.27
CA GLU A 93 -11.58 2.85 -7.93
C GLU A 93 -10.46 2.98 -6.90
N ARG A 94 -9.60 3.99 -7.02
CA ARG A 94 -8.58 4.26 -5.98
C ARG A 94 -9.20 4.59 -4.63
N TRP A 95 -10.31 5.34 -4.65
CA TRP A 95 -11.07 5.63 -3.43
C TRP A 95 -11.64 4.35 -2.81
N ILE A 96 -12.25 3.48 -3.63
CA ILE A 96 -12.80 2.18 -3.21
C ILE A 96 -11.70 1.29 -2.64
N GLU A 97 -10.57 1.18 -3.32
CA GLU A 97 -9.43 0.37 -2.91
C GLU A 97 -8.91 0.81 -1.52
N THR A 98 -8.52 2.07 -1.37
CA THR A 98 -7.97 2.57 -0.10
C THR A 98 -8.98 2.49 1.05
N SER A 99 -10.28 2.71 0.76
CA SER A 99 -11.37 2.59 1.74
C SER A 99 -11.54 1.13 2.20
N ASN A 100 -11.62 0.19 1.26
CA ASN A 100 -11.85 -1.23 1.57
C ASN A 100 -10.67 -1.84 2.32
N LEU A 101 -9.45 -1.58 1.85
CA LEU A 101 -8.22 -2.05 2.51
C LEU A 101 -8.08 -1.44 3.93
N GLY A 102 -8.36 -0.15 4.07
CA GLY A 102 -8.33 0.54 5.35
C GLY A 102 -9.33 -0.05 6.35
N LYS A 103 -10.59 -0.21 5.94
CA LYS A 103 -11.65 -0.84 6.77
C LYS A 103 -11.30 -2.25 7.20
N ALA A 104 -10.84 -3.09 6.26
CA ALA A 104 -10.45 -4.47 6.55
C ALA A 104 -9.25 -4.53 7.50
N PHE A 105 -8.26 -3.67 7.31
CA PHE A 105 -7.09 -3.57 8.19
C PHE A 105 -7.50 -3.13 9.59
N CYS A 106 -8.24 -2.03 9.72
CA CYS A 106 -8.69 -1.50 11.02
C CYS A 106 -9.54 -2.52 11.79
N LYS A 107 -10.46 -3.21 11.11
CA LYS A 107 -11.25 -4.30 11.71
C LYS A 107 -10.34 -5.38 12.29
N ASN A 108 -9.37 -5.84 11.52
CA ASN A 108 -8.44 -6.89 11.95
C ASN A 108 -7.59 -6.46 13.14
N ILE A 109 -7.06 -5.23 13.10
CA ILE A 109 -6.25 -4.65 14.18
C ILE A 109 -7.06 -4.52 15.48
N ARG A 110 -8.34 -4.14 15.39
CA ARG A 110 -9.21 -4.03 16.57
C ARG A 110 -9.54 -5.39 17.17
N GLU A 111 -9.90 -6.36 16.34
CA GLU A 111 -10.39 -7.66 16.78
C GLU A 111 -9.27 -8.58 17.29
N ASN A 112 -8.09 -8.53 16.66
CA ASN A 112 -7.05 -9.52 16.90
C ASN A 112 -5.78 -8.95 17.58
N TRP A 113 -5.51 -7.64 17.45
CA TRP A 113 -4.27 -7.03 17.95
C TRP A 113 -4.48 -6.07 19.13
N GLY A 114 -5.74 -5.83 19.52
CA GLY A 114 -6.08 -5.09 20.73
C GLY A 114 -5.90 -3.56 20.64
N TYR A 115 -5.71 -2.99 19.45
CA TYR A 115 -5.66 -1.55 19.26
C TYR A 115 -7.02 -1.03 18.79
N LYS A 116 -7.62 -0.12 19.56
CA LYS A 116 -8.93 0.51 19.25
C LYS A 116 -8.74 1.63 18.23
N ILE A 117 -8.40 1.27 17.00
CA ILE A 117 -8.28 2.18 15.86
C ILE A 117 -9.66 2.49 15.25
N ASP A 118 -9.86 3.68 14.70
CA ASP A 118 -11.07 4.03 13.94
C ASP A 118 -11.19 3.18 12.68
N THR A 119 -12.42 2.96 12.22
CA THR A 119 -12.68 2.05 11.09
C THR A 119 -12.75 2.73 9.73
N ASP A 120 -13.01 4.04 9.71
CA ASP A 120 -13.20 4.79 8.46
C ASP A 120 -11.93 5.54 8.04
N LEU A 121 -10.81 4.82 8.06
CA LEU A 121 -9.51 5.33 7.67
C LEU A 121 -9.13 4.83 6.28
N ALA A 122 -8.51 5.70 5.48
CA ALA A 122 -7.77 5.29 4.30
C ALA A 122 -6.64 4.34 4.68
N TYR A 123 -6.30 3.39 3.81
CA TYR A 123 -5.33 2.33 4.12
C TYR A 123 -3.97 2.85 4.61
N PRO A 124 -3.33 3.84 3.95
CA PRO A 124 -2.06 4.38 4.45
C PRO A 124 -2.19 5.02 5.85
N ILE A 125 -3.32 5.64 6.15
CA ILE A 125 -3.54 6.26 7.47
C ILE A 125 -3.69 5.19 8.55
N ALA A 126 -4.44 4.14 8.26
CA ALA A 126 -4.60 3.00 9.16
C ALA A 126 -3.25 2.33 9.49
N ILE A 127 -2.39 2.13 8.48
CA ILE A 127 -1.03 1.59 8.62
C ILE A 127 -0.16 2.53 9.49
N GLY A 128 -0.18 3.83 9.20
CA GLY A 128 0.62 4.81 9.96
C GLY A 128 0.24 4.87 11.44
N LYS A 129 -1.06 5.02 11.75
CA LYS A 129 -1.58 5.04 13.12
C LYS A 129 -1.28 3.74 13.88
N ALA A 130 -1.47 2.58 13.24
CA ALA A 130 -1.15 1.29 13.86
C ALA A 130 0.36 1.11 14.07
N GLY A 131 1.18 1.47 13.08
CA GLY A 131 2.64 1.42 13.17
C GLY A 131 3.18 2.25 14.35
N SER A 132 2.65 3.45 14.55
CA SER A 132 2.98 4.33 15.68
C SER A 132 2.57 3.70 17.02
N TYR A 133 1.34 3.19 17.10
CA TYR A 133 0.83 2.55 18.31
C TYR A 133 1.69 1.36 18.75
N PHE A 134 2.06 0.49 17.82
CA PHE A 134 2.90 -0.67 18.09
C PHE A 134 4.42 -0.36 18.09
N LYS A 135 4.80 0.91 17.93
CA LYS A 135 6.20 1.39 17.97
C LYS A 135 7.09 0.69 16.93
N ILE A 136 6.53 0.39 15.76
CA ILE A 136 7.31 -0.13 14.65
C ILE A 136 8.24 0.99 14.14
N PRO A 137 9.55 0.77 13.97
CA PRO A 137 10.42 1.82 13.42
C PRO A 137 9.90 2.29 12.06
N LEU A 138 9.63 3.60 11.90
CA LEU A 138 8.98 4.17 10.72
C LEU A 138 9.64 3.77 9.41
N GLU A 139 10.97 3.78 9.36
CA GLU A 139 11.71 3.35 8.16
C GLU A 139 11.38 1.90 7.76
N LYS A 140 11.32 0.99 8.73
CA LYS A 140 11.00 -0.43 8.47
C LYS A 140 9.54 -0.61 8.05
N LEU A 141 8.64 0.18 8.65
CA LEU A 141 7.22 0.22 8.25
C LEU A 141 7.07 0.66 6.79
N LEU A 142 7.74 1.75 6.38
CA LEU A 142 7.67 2.28 5.02
C LEU A 142 8.27 1.32 3.99
N ILE A 143 9.41 0.69 4.29
CA ILE A 143 10.02 -0.31 3.42
C ILE A 143 9.04 -1.47 3.20
N ALA A 144 8.47 -2.03 4.28
CA ALA A 144 7.53 -3.15 4.17
C ALA A 144 6.25 -2.76 3.45
N PHE A 145 5.72 -1.56 3.68
CA PHE A 145 4.53 -1.03 3.01
C PHE A 145 4.75 -0.91 1.50
N ILE A 146 5.82 -0.22 1.06
CA ILE A 146 6.13 -0.05 -0.36
C ILE A 146 6.43 -1.41 -1.00
N GLN A 147 7.19 -2.29 -0.34
CA GLN A 147 7.51 -3.61 -0.86
C GLN A 147 6.27 -4.49 -1.06
N SER A 148 5.31 -4.44 -0.14
CA SER A 148 4.06 -5.20 -0.28
C SER A 148 3.23 -4.70 -1.48
N PHE A 149 3.15 -3.39 -1.69
CA PHE A 149 2.54 -2.77 -2.86
C PHE A 149 3.22 -3.24 -4.16
N VAL A 150 4.54 -3.16 -4.23
CA VAL A 150 5.33 -3.65 -5.37
C VAL A 150 5.08 -5.12 -5.64
N SER A 151 5.09 -5.95 -4.60
CA SER A 151 4.85 -7.40 -4.73
C SER A 151 3.45 -7.71 -5.27
N ASN A 152 2.44 -6.95 -4.86
CA ASN A 152 1.09 -7.08 -5.40
C ASN A 152 1.05 -6.75 -6.89
N LEU A 153 1.64 -5.64 -7.32
CA LEU A 153 1.70 -5.25 -8.75
C LEU A 153 2.47 -6.25 -9.60
N ILE A 154 3.59 -6.79 -9.10
CA ILE A 154 4.33 -7.85 -9.79
C ILE A 154 3.42 -9.08 -9.99
N ASN A 155 2.67 -9.49 -8.97
CA ASN A 155 1.75 -10.62 -9.05
C ASN A 155 0.63 -10.37 -10.08
N VAL A 156 0.10 -9.15 -10.16
CA VAL A 156 -0.84 -8.74 -11.22
C VAL A 156 -0.19 -8.89 -12.60
N GLY A 157 0.99 -8.31 -12.78
CA GLY A 157 1.72 -8.36 -14.05
C GLY A 157 2.02 -9.78 -14.51
N ILE A 158 2.45 -10.68 -13.62
CA ILE A 158 2.74 -12.09 -13.96
C ILE A 158 1.49 -12.83 -14.42
N LYS A 159 0.32 -12.49 -13.92
CA LYS A 159 -0.95 -13.15 -14.32
C LYS A 159 -1.43 -12.72 -15.70
N HIS A 160 -1.18 -11.48 -16.09
CA HIS A 160 -1.68 -10.90 -17.35
C HIS A 160 -0.67 -10.93 -18.49
N ILE A 161 0.62 -10.79 -18.16
CA ILE A 161 1.71 -10.87 -19.14
C ILE A 161 2.32 -12.27 -19.02
N PRO A 162 2.66 -12.96 -20.13
CA PRO A 162 3.22 -14.31 -20.08
C PRO A 162 4.65 -14.34 -19.54
N LEU A 163 4.80 -13.85 -18.29
CA LEU A 163 6.05 -13.82 -17.56
C LEU A 163 6.09 -14.98 -16.55
N GLY A 164 7.22 -15.70 -16.51
CA GLY A 164 7.43 -16.72 -15.48
C GLY A 164 7.69 -16.11 -14.10
N GLN A 165 7.38 -16.86 -13.03
CA GLN A 165 7.61 -16.44 -11.63
C GLN A 165 9.05 -15.96 -11.36
N SER A 166 10.04 -16.55 -12.02
CA SER A 166 11.44 -16.14 -11.89
C SER A 166 11.69 -14.68 -12.33
N TYR A 167 10.93 -14.19 -13.32
CA TYR A 167 11.04 -12.79 -13.75
C TYR A 167 10.45 -11.83 -12.72
N GLY A 168 9.34 -12.20 -12.09
CA GLY A 168 8.78 -11.40 -11.01
C GLY A 168 9.76 -11.21 -9.84
N GLN A 169 10.50 -12.27 -9.48
CA GLN A 169 11.55 -12.18 -8.46
C GLN A 169 12.71 -11.27 -8.91
N LYS A 170 13.10 -11.30 -10.19
CA LYS A 170 14.14 -10.39 -10.72
C LYS A 170 13.70 -8.92 -10.65
N ILE A 171 12.46 -8.62 -11.04
CA ILE A 171 11.89 -7.27 -10.93
C ILE A 171 11.93 -6.82 -9.48
N LEU A 172 11.47 -7.65 -8.54
CA LEU A 172 11.51 -7.30 -7.11
C LEU A 172 12.94 -6.98 -6.66
N ILE A 173 13.91 -7.84 -6.96
CA ILE A 173 15.31 -7.64 -6.57
C ILE A 173 15.85 -6.31 -7.13
N ASN A 174 15.56 -5.99 -8.39
CA ASN A 174 15.98 -4.74 -9.01
C ASN A 174 15.37 -3.51 -8.33
N LEU A 175 14.15 -3.64 -7.82
CA LEU A 175 13.42 -2.54 -7.17
C LEU A 175 13.73 -2.37 -5.68
N LEU A 176 14.34 -3.36 -4.99
CA LEU A 176 14.68 -3.23 -3.56
C LEU A 176 15.48 -1.96 -3.23
N PRO A 177 16.53 -1.58 -3.98
CA PRO A 177 17.26 -0.33 -3.71
C PRO A 177 16.39 0.93 -3.91
N VAL A 178 15.45 0.89 -4.86
CA VAL A 178 14.51 2.00 -5.11
C VAL A 178 13.52 2.15 -3.96
N ILE A 179 12.99 1.03 -3.46
CA ILE A 179 12.09 0.96 -2.31
C ILE A 179 12.78 1.55 -1.07
N GLU A 180 13.98 1.10 -0.76
CA GLU A 180 14.73 1.56 0.40
C GLU A 180 15.03 3.07 0.31
N LYS A 181 15.50 3.52 -0.85
CA LYS A 181 15.76 4.95 -1.11
C LYS A 181 14.50 5.79 -0.92
N GLN A 182 13.37 5.35 -1.49
CA GLN A 182 12.11 6.11 -1.41
C GLN A 182 11.55 6.11 0.01
N ALA A 183 11.63 5.02 0.75
CA ALA A 183 11.24 4.97 2.16
C ALA A 183 12.05 5.96 3.01
N ASN A 184 13.36 6.04 2.78
CA ASN A 184 14.23 6.98 3.49
C ASN A 184 13.92 8.45 3.15
N ILE A 185 13.58 8.77 1.91
CA ILE A 185 13.13 10.11 1.51
C ILE A 185 11.79 10.44 2.19
N ASN A 186 10.82 9.54 2.10
CA ASN A 186 9.46 9.79 2.53
C ASN A 186 9.30 9.78 4.06
N LYS A 187 10.23 9.18 4.79
CA LYS A 187 10.25 9.19 6.27
C LYS A 187 10.20 10.59 6.87
N SER A 188 10.81 11.57 6.22
CA SER A 188 10.86 12.98 6.65
C SER A 188 10.03 13.90 5.77
N ALA A 189 9.30 13.36 4.79
CA ALA A 189 8.49 14.15 3.88
C ALA A 189 7.25 14.70 4.59
N GLN A 190 6.94 15.95 4.31
CA GLN A 190 5.78 16.65 4.85
C GLN A 190 4.62 16.65 3.83
N ILE A 191 3.46 17.13 4.26
CA ILE A 191 2.25 17.26 3.44
C ILE A 191 2.53 18.03 2.13
N ASN A 192 3.38 19.03 2.15
CA ASN A 192 3.75 19.81 0.96
C ASN A 192 4.52 19.00 -0.10
N ASN A 193 5.00 17.80 0.24
CA ASN A 193 5.66 16.90 -0.71
C ASN A 193 4.68 15.90 -1.37
N LEU A 194 3.40 15.92 -0.96
CA LEU A 194 2.36 15.13 -1.58
C LEU A 194 2.12 15.58 -3.02
N GLY A 195 1.71 14.64 -3.84
CA GLY A 195 1.40 14.83 -5.24
C GLY A 195 1.92 13.70 -6.09
N SER A 196 1.17 13.38 -7.14
CA SER A 196 1.48 12.37 -8.15
C SER A 196 1.77 13.05 -9.48
N SER A 197 2.73 12.48 -10.23
CA SER A 197 2.91 12.76 -11.66
C SER A 197 2.81 11.47 -12.49
N ALA A 198 2.15 10.44 -11.94
CA ALA A 198 1.91 9.17 -12.62
C ALA A 198 0.60 9.19 -13.44
N PHE A 199 0.51 10.16 -14.36
CA PHE A 199 -0.70 10.45 -15.14
C PHE A 199 -1.29 9.23 -15.85
N LEU A 200 -0.45 8.39 -16.47
CA LEU A 200 -0.93 7.18 -17.15
C LEU A 200 -1.52 6.16 -16.17
N SER A 201 -1.00 6.08 -14.95
CA SER A 201 -1.57 5.21 -13.92
C SER A 201 -2.92 5.71 -13.44
N ASP A 202 -3.05 7.02 -13.22
CA ASP A 202 -4.31 7.63 -12.84
C ASP A 202 -5.38 7.42 -13.93
N LEU A 203 -5.00 7.63 -15.19
CA LEU A 203 -5.85 7.39 -16.35
C LEU A 203 -6.23 5.90 -16.50
N SER A 204 -5.28 4.99 -16.30
CA SER A 204 -5.55 3.54 -16.34
C SER A 204 -6.52 3.10 -15.26
N SER A 205 -6.43 3.69 -14.06
CA SER A 205 -7.41 3.43 -12.99
C SER A 205 -8.81 3.92 -13.35
N MET A 206 -8.94 5.05 -14.07
CA MET A 206 -10.24 5.51 -14.61
C MET A 206 -10.74 4.61 -15.74
N TYR A 207 -9.88 4.16 -16.65
CA TYR A 207 -10.26 3.24 -17.73
C TYR A 207 -10.69 1.88 -17.22
N HIS A 208 -10.12 1.44 -16.11
CA HIS A 208 -10.49 0.17 -15.48
C HIS A 208 -11.98 0.14 -15.11
N GLU A 209 -12.58 1.27 -14.74
CA GLU A 209 -14.02 1.38 -14.43
C GLU A 209 -14.91 0.88 -15.57
N THR A 210 -14.44 0.99 -16.82
CA THR A 210 -15.20 0.69 -18.04
C THR A 210 -14.78 -0.58 -18.75
N LEU A 211 -13.82 -1.34 -18.21
CA LEU A 211 -13.41 -2.62 -18.78
C LEU A 211 -14.56 -3.62 -18.77
N ASN A 212 -14.81 -4.26 -19.92
CA ASN A 212 -15.85 -5.27 -20.07
C ASN A 212 -15.58 -6.55 -19.28
N ASN A 213 -14.32 -6.99 -19.27
CA ASN A 213 -13.87 -8.16 -18.53
C ASN A 213 -12.84 -7.71 -17.50
N ARG A 214 -13.11 -7.97 -16.23
CA ARG A 214 -12.22 -7.62 -15.13
C ARG A 214 -11.96 -8.82 -14.25
N ILE A 215 -10.71 -9.06 -13.93
CA ILE A 215 -10.28 -10.05 -12.93
C ILE A 215 -10.17 -9.39 -11.56
N TYR A 216 -9.78 -8.13 -11.55
CA TYR A 216 -9.60 -7.35 -10.33
C TYR A 216 -10.77 -6.39 -10.07
N GLN A 217 -10.85 -5.91 -8.83
CA GLN A 217 -11.88 -4.95 -8.41
C GLN A 217 -11.55 -3.52 -8.83
N THR A 218 -10.25 -3.22 -8.91
CA THR A 218 -9.74 -1.90 -9.35
C THR A 218 -8.49 -2.05 -10.17
#